data_506f5081832dec4bba22ef74d3cd346a
#
_entry.id   506f5081832dec4bba22ef74d3cd346a
#
_cell.length_a   1.000
_cell.length_b   1.000
_cell.length_c   1.000
_cell.angle_alpha   90.00
_cell.angle_beta   90.00
_cell.angle_gamma   90.00
#
_symmetry.space_group_name_H-M   'P 1'
#
loop_
_entity.id
_entity.type
_entity.pdbx_description
1 polymer ?
#
loop_
_entity_poly.entity_id
_entity_poly.type
_entity_poly.pdbx_seq_one_letter_code
_entity_poly.pdbx_strand_id
1 'polypeptide(L)'
;MTQPTAEKRVFKIKMSKRCFRFKPEALTNHAPHTPGIYEFVVFDGQGNGTILYVGLALAPLTIHEALRRHLENEMSPKADLLFQKTPDVYFDYVAGGDIESSEDLKDIAASLFQKSKPALNEKPWDASGRYASIETEEIEQAPSGGCRH
;
A
#
# COMPACT_ATOMS: atom_id res chain seq x y z
N MET A 1 1.17 29.15 -21.18
CA MET A 1 1.09 28.59 -21.04
C MET A 1 1.01 27.60 -20.80
N THR A 2 1.02 26.96 -20.67
CA THR A 2 0.95 25.99 -20.63
C THR A 2 0.60 25.29 -19.79
N GLN A 3 0.15 24.58 -19.58
CA GLN A 3 -0.17 23.92 -18.87
C GLN A 3 -0.10 22.85 -18.74
N PRO A 4 -0.05 22.47 -18.48
CA PRO A 4 0.33 21.48 -18.54
C PRO A 4 -0.14 20.36 -18.30
N THR A 5 -0.24 19.91 -17.89
CA THR A 5 -0.51 18.79 -17.69
C THR A 5 -1.64 18.56 -17.08
N ALA A 6 -2.60 18.84 -17.58
CA ALA A 6 -3.85 18.54 -17.17
C ALA A 6 -4.28 17.16 -17.47
N GLU A 7 -3.42 16.32 -17.77
CA GLU A 7 -3.84 15.02 -18.20
C GLU A 7 -4.05 14.05 -17.08
N LYS A 8 -4.81 13.02 -17.38
CA LYS A 8 -5.01 11.89 -16.50
C LYS A 8 -3.86 10.90 -16.71
N ARG A 9 -3.32 10.40 -15.62
CA ARG A 9 -2.32 9.35 -15.68
C ARG A 9 -2.91 8.07 -15.10
N VAL A 10 -2.75 6.97 -15.83
CA VAL A 10 -3.13 5.64 -15.33
C VAL A 10 -1.84 4.87 -15.09
N PHE A 11 -1.61 4.46 -13.86
CA PHE A 11 -0.47 3.63 -13.50
C PHE A 11 -0.92 2.18 -13.46
N LYS A 12 -0.26 1.33 -14.22
CA LYS A 12 -0.53 -0.09 -14.17
C LYS A 12 0.42 -0.69 -13.14
N ILE A 13 -0.13 -1.37 -12.17
CA ILE A 13 0.64 -1.90 -11.04
C ILE A 13 0.35 -3.37 -10.83
N LYS A 14 1.31 -4.06 -10.22
CA LYS A 14 1.14 -5.43 -9.79
C LYS A 14 1.18 -5.44 -8.27
N MET A 15 0.20 -6.06 -7.65
CA MET A 15 0.25 -6.26 -6.20
C MET A 15 1.00 -7.54 -5.89
N SER A 16 1.46 -7.68 -4.67
CA SER A 16 2.08 -8.92 -4.22
C SER A 16 1.10 -10.07 -4.44
N LYS A 17 1.65 -11.28 -4.69
CA LYS A 17 0.81 -12.40 -5.10
C LYS A 17 -0.18 -12.83 -4.05
N ARG A 18 0.08 -12.50 -2.80
CA ARG A 18 -0.82 -12.84 -1.70
C ARG A 18 -0.67 -11.83 -0.59
N CYS A 19 -1.55 -11.94 0.39
CA CYS A 19 -1.42 -11.22 1.64
C CYS A 19 -0.65 -12.06 2.61
N PHE A 20 0.13 -11.40 3.45
CA PHE A 20 0.95 -12.08 4.45
C PHE A 20 0.49 -11.62 5.84
N ARG A 21 0.54 -12.52 6.80
CA ARG A 21 0.20 -12.14 8.16
C ARG A 21 1.21 -11.11 8.66
N PHE A 22 0.69 -10.10 9.38
CA PHE A 22 1.52 -9.04 9.92
C PHE A 22 2.16 -9.54 11.21
N LYS A 23 3.33 -10.17 11.07
CA LYS A 23 4.08 -10.74 12.19
C LYS A 23 5.55 -10.84 11.79
N PRO A 24 6.47 -11.00 12.77
CA PRO A 24 7.90 -10.92 12.48
C PRO A 24 8.40 -11.87 11.40
N GLU A 25 7.94 -13.13 11.43
CA GLU A 25 8.43 -14.11 10.43
C GLU A 25 8.05 -13.70 9.02
N ALA A 26 6.83 -13.20 8.85
CA ALA A 26 6.38 -12.80 7.52
C ALA A 26 7.15 -11.60 7.01
N LEU A 27 7.49 -10.67 7.89
CA LEU A 27 8.32 -9.54 7.49
C LEU A 27 9.69 -10.00 7.02
N THR A 28 10.30 -10.90 7.78
CA THR A 28 11.61 -11.43 7.42
C THR A 28 11.58 -12.12 6.07
N ASN A 29 10.54 -12.91 5.82
CA ASN A 29 10.49 -13.75 4.63
C ASN A 29 9.90 -13.10 3.41
N HIS A 30 9.06 -12.08 3.58
CA HIS A 30 8.24 -11.58 2.47
C HIS A 30 8.26 -10.08 2.26
N ALA A 31 8.61 -9.29 3.25
CA ALA A 31 8.58 -7.84 3.09
C ALA A 31 9.79 -7.35 2.31
N PRO A 32 9.60 -6.63 1.20
CA PRO A 32 10.72 -6.19 0.36
C PRO A 32 11.62 -5.18 1.06
N HIS A 33 12.91 -5.26 0.78
CA HIS A 33 13.88 -4.30 1.30
C HIS A 33 14.10 -3.18 0.28
N THR A 34 13.01 -2.66 -0.26
CA THR A 34 13.03 -1.57 -1.23
C THR A 34 11.97 -0.56 -0.87
N PRO A 35 12.11 0.69 -1.31
CA PRO A 35 11.01 1.66 -1.16
C PRO A 35 9.78 1.18 -1.92
N GLY A 36 8.62 1.63 -1.49
CA GLY A 36 7.40 1.22 -2.16
C GLY A 36 6.16 1.52 -1.36
N ILE A 37 5.08 0.86 -1.74
CA ILE A 37 3.77 1.06 -1.16
C ILE A 37 3.27 -0.26 -0.59
N TYR A 38 2.71 -0.19 0.60
CA TYR A 38 2.17 -1.37 1.27
C TYR A 38 0.80 -1.02 1.85
N GLU A 39 0.05 -2.05 2.22
CA GLU A 39 -1.28 -1.86 2.78
C GLU A 39 -1.49 -2.82 3.93
N PHE A 40 -2.26 -2.40 4.92
CA PHE A 40 -2.76 -3.32 5.94
C PHE A 40 -4.18 -3.71 5.57
N VAL A 41 -4.48 -4.99 5.67
CA VAL A 41 -5.74 -5.55 5.21
C VAL A 41 -6.32 -6.45 6.30
N VAL A 42 -7.63 -6.40 6.48
CA VAL A 42 -8.34 -7.35 7.33
C VAL A 42 -9.46 -7.97 6.52
N PHE A 43 -9.89 -9.15 6.92
CA PHE A 43 -10.94 -9.87 6.22
C PHE A 43 -12.12 -10.10 7.16
N ASP A 44 -13.33 -10.01 6.61
CA ASP A 44 -14.53 -10.32 7.39
C ASP A 44 -14.78 -11.83 7.37
N GLY A 45 -15.86 -12.25 8.01
CA GLY A 45 -16.17 -13.67 8.10
C GLY A 45 -16.51 -14.33 6.78
N GLN A 46 -16.72 -13.53 5.72
CA GLN A 46 -17.02 -14.03 4.39
C GLN A 46 -15.84 -13.95 3.45
N GLY A 47 -14.69 -13.54 3.98
CA GLY A 47 -13.48 -13.46 3.16
C GLY A 47 -13.32 -12.16 2.39
N ASN A 48 -14.16 -11.17 2.64
CA ASN A 48 -14.03 -9.88 1.97
C ASN A 48 -12.96 -9.05 2.65
N GLY A 49 -12.02 -8.53 1.87
CA GLY A 49 -10.93 -7.74 2.40
C GLY A 49 -11.26 -6.27 2.51
N THR A 50 -10.77 -5.63 3.55
CA THR A 50 -10.89 -4.19 3.75
C THR A 50 -9.49 -3.65 4.00
N ILE A 51 -9.13 -2.61 3.26
CA ILE A 51 -7.83 -1.97 3.43
C ILE A 51 -7.96 -0.96 4.56
N LEU A 52 -7.18 -1.16 5.61
CA LEU A 52 -7.19 -0.28 6.77
C LEU A 52 -6.24 0.89 6.62
N TYR A 53 -5.15 0.71 5.87
CA TYR A 53 -4.08 1.71 5.80
C TYR A 53 -3.29 1.51 4.52
N VAL A 54 -3.01 2.60 3.83
CA VAL A 54 -2.09 2.62 2.69
C VAL A 54 -0.84 3.32 3.16
N GLY A 55 0.31 2.62 3.10
CA GLY A 55 1.59 3.16 3.55
C GLY A 55 2.52 3.44 2.38
N LEU A 56 3.38 4.42 2.56
CA LEU A 56 4.34 4.83 1.54
C LEU A 56 5.72 4.91 2.19
N ALA A 57 6.65 4.11 1.68
CA ALA A 57 8.03 4.13 2.13
C ALA A 57 8.88 4.70 1.00
N LEU A 58 9.39 5.90 1.22
CA LEU A 58 10.29 6.56 0.26
C LEU A 58 11.72 6.42 0.74
N ALA A 59 12.66 6.28 -0.19
CA ALA A 59 14.07 6.11 0.15
C ALA A 59 14.53 7.17 1.13
N PRO A 60 15.35 6.83 2.13
CA PRO A 60 15.98 5.52 2.35
C PRO A 60 15.12 4.48 3.06
N LEU A 61 13.87 4.80 3.35
CA LEU A 61 12.99 3.86 4.02
C LEU A 61 12.56 2.76 3.04
N THR A 62 12.48 1.52 3.53
CA THR A 62 12.00 0.39 2.72
C THR A 62 10.67 -0.09 3.28
N ILE A 63 9.96 -0.87 2.47
CA ILE A 63 8.72 -1.49 2.92
C ILE A 63 8.98 -2.33 4.17
N HIS A 64 10.06 -3.13 4.14
CA HIS A 64 10.41 -3.97 5.29
C HIS A 64 10.58 -3.12 6.56
N GLU A 65 11.35 -2.06 6.46
CA GLU A 65 11.63 -1.22 7.63
C GLU A 65 10.38 -0.50 8.11
N ALA A 66 9.54 -0.03 7.18
CA ALA A 66 8.30 0.65 7.55
C ALA A 66 7.38 -0.32 8.29
N LEU A 67 7.21 -1.54 7.77
CA LEU A 67 6.38 -2.53 8.42
C LEU A 67 6.93 -2.89 9.81
N ARG A 68 8.26 -3.03 9.91
CA ARG A 68 8.87 -3.30 11.20
C ARG A 68 8.56 -2.20 12.22
N ARG A 69 8.60 -0.94 11.78
CA ARG A 69 8.30 0.18 12.68
C ARG A 69 6.86 0.15 13.16
N HIS A 70 5.93 -0.18 12.26
CA HIS A 70 4.54 -0.36 12.68
C HIS A 70 4.42 -1.48 13.70
N LEU A 71 5.11 -2.59 13.45
CA LEU A 71 5.03 -3.78 14.30
C LEU A 71 5.57 -3.51 15.70
N GLU A 72 6.59 -2.66 15.79
CA GLU A 72 7.23 -2.33 17.07
C GLU A 72 6.65 -1.06 17.70
N ASN A 73 5.51 -0.61 17.21
CA ASN A 73 4.81 0.58 17.75
C ASN A 73 5.62 1.86 17.63
N GLU A 74 6.49 1.94 16.62
CA GLU A 74 7.30 3.13 16.36
C GLU A 74 6.68 4.04 15.31
N MET A 75 5.65 3.60 14.63
CA MET A 75 5.02 4.36 13.57
C MET A 75 3.51 4.08 13.56
N SER A 76 2.71 5.11 13.31
CA SER A 76 1.25 4.95 13.22
C SER A 76 0.85 4.41 11.85
N PRO A 77 -0.13 3.52 11.79
CA PRO A 77 -0.86 2.96 12.91
C PRO A 77 0.00 1.94 13.65
N LYS A 78 0.00 2.04 14.97
CA LYS A 78 0.79 1.14 15.79
C LYS A 78 0.17 -0.25 15.81
N ALA A 79 1.02 -1.27 15.94
CA ALA A 79 0.53 -2.65 16.00
C ALA A 79 -0.50 -2.85 17.10
N ASP A 80 -0.29 -2.21 18.25
CA ASP A 80 -1.25 -2.33 19.33
C ASP A 80 -2.64 -1.90 18.92
N LEU A 81 -2.74 -0.82 18.14
CA LEU A 81 -4.03 -0.37 17.64
C LEU A 81 -4.61 -1.34 16.62
N LEU A 82 -3.77 -1.82 15.72
CA LEU A 82 -4.22 -2.75 14.68
C LEU A 82 -4.78 -4.03 15.31
N PHE A 83 -4.06 -4.59 16.27
CA PHE A 83 -4.45 -5.86 16.88
C PHE A 83 -5.58 -5.73 17.88
N GLN A 84 -5.97 -4.50 18.24
CA GLN A 84 -7.20 -4.31 19.02
C GLN A 84 -8.44 -4.59 18.18
N LYS A 85 -8.34 -4.39 16.88
CA LYS A 85 -9.48 -4.59 16.00
C LYS A 85 -9.69 -6.06 15.65
N THR A 86 -8.60 -6.77 15.46
CA THR A 86 -8.63 -8.19 15.13
C THR A 86 -7.23 -8.75 15.30
N PRO A 87 -7.09 -10.01 15.70
CA PRO A 87 -5.76 -10.63 15.75
C PRO A 87 -5.22 -10.94 14.36
N ASP A 88 -6.07 -10.92 13.33
CA ASP A 88 -5.66 -11.33 12.00
C ASP A 88 -5.52 -10.13 11.08
N VAL A 89 -4.39 -9.45 11.19
CA VAL A 89 -4.05 -8.34 10.30
C VAL A 89 -3.06 -8.87 9.27
N TYR A 90 -3.27 -8.49 8.02
CA TYR A 90 -2.43 -8.90 6.92
C TYR A 90 -1.83 -7.67 6.24
N PHE A 91 -0.77 -7.88 5.46
CA PHE A 91 -0.24 -6.83 4.61
C PHE A 91 -0.04 -7.36 3.20
N ASP A 92 -0.13 -6.45 2.24
CA ASP A 92 0.30 -6.71 0.88
C ASP A 92 1.07 -5.47 0.43
N TYR A 93 1.61 -5.51 -0.79
CA TYR A 93 2.41 -4.39 -1.27
C TYR A 93 2.38 -4.36 -2.79
N VAL A 94 2.73 -3.19 -3.33
CA VAL A 94 2.88 -3.03 -4.78
C VAL A 94 4.21 -3.65 -5.16
N ALA A 95 4.15 -4.73 -5.95
CA ALA A 95 5.33 -5.51 -6.30
C ALA A 95 6.00 -5.05 -7.58
N GLY A 96 5.32 -4.25 -8.40
CA GLY A 96 5.90 -3.79 -9.65
C GLY A 96 4.89 -3.03 -10.48
N GLY A 97 5.27 -2.69 -11.70
CA GLY A 97 4.42 -1.98 -12.62
C GLY A 97 5.09 -0.72 -13.14
N ASP A 98 4.29 0.31 -13.38
CA ASP A 98 4.76 1.58 -13.96
C ASP A 98 5.43 2.44 -12.91
N ILE A 99 6.55 1.99 -12.35
CA ILE A 99 7.23 2.69 -11.29
C ILE A 99 8.68 2.93 -11.71
N GLU A 100 9.04 4.20 -11.89
CA GLU A 100 10.39 4.57 -12.28
C GLU A 100 11.03 5.58 -11.33
N SER A 101 10.24 6.17 -10.44
CA SER A 101 10.76 7.23 -9.57
C SER A 101 9.94 7.31 -8.28
N SER A 102 10.45 8.07 -7.31
CA SER A 102 9.71 8.29 -6.08
C SER A 102 8.44 9.09 -6.33
N GLU A 103 8.42 9.93 -7.36
CA GLU A 103 7.22 10.67 -7.70
C GLU A 103 6.10 9.73 -8.14
N ASP A 104 6.46 8.67 -8.87
CA ASP A 104 5.48 7.65 -9.24
C ASP A 104 4.90 6.98 -8.01
N LEU A 105 5.74 6.68 -7.03
CA LEU A 105 5.27 6.07 -5.80
C LEU A 105 4.27 6.97 -5.07
N LYS A 106 4.55 8.27 -5.02
CA LYS A 106 3.64 9.22 -4.40
C LYS A 106 2.29 9.22 -5.10
N ASP A 107 2.31 9.24 -6.42
CA ASP A 107 1.09 9.28 -7.21
C ASP A 107 0.27 8.01 -7.03
N ILE A 108 0.94 6.86 -7.02
CA ILE A 108 0.25 5.58 -6.83
C ILE A 108 -0.35 5.50 -5.43
N ALA A 109 0.40 5.92 -4.41
CA ALA A 109 -0.11 5.91 -3.04
C ALA A 109 -1.34 6.79 -2.90
N ALA A 110 -1.31 7.99 -3.51
CA ALA A 110 -2.43 8.90 -3.48
C ALA A 110 -3.67 8.28 -4.13
N SER A 111 -3.47 7.60 -5.25
CA SER A 111 -4.58 6.95 -5.96
C SER A 111 -5.16 5.81 -5.15
N LEU A 112 -4.30 4.97 -4.59
CA LEU A 112 -4.78 3.84 -3.78
C LEU A 112 -5.53 4.32 -2.54
N PHE A 113 -5.07 5.41 -1.93
CA PHE A 113 -5.78 6.01 -0.82
C PHE A 113 -7.19 6.44 -1.25
N GLN A 114 -7.30 7.10 -2.40
CA GLN A 114 -8.60 7.56 -2.88
C GLN A 114 -9.55 6.39 -3.18
N LYS A 115 -9.02 5.31 -3.69
CA LYS A 115 -9.85 4.15 -4.04
C LYS A 115 -10.36 3.42 -2.81
N SER A 116 -9.53 3.23 -1.82
CA SER A 116 -9.87 2.38 -0.68
C SER A 116 -10.38 3.16 0.51
N LYS A 117 -10.08 4.44 0.60
CA LYS A 117 -10.50 5.31 1.71
C LYS A 117 -10.23 4.64 3.06
N PRO A 118 -8.97 4.31 3.33
CA PRO A 118 -8.62 3.50 4.50
C PRO A 118 -8.85 4.29 5.79
N ALA A 119 -9.44 3.61 6.76
CA ALA A 119 -9.88 4.26 7.99
C ALA A 119 -8.73 4.74 8.86
N LEU A 120 -7.57 4.12 8.76
CA LEU A 120 -6.47 4.41 9.67
C LEU A 120 -5.43 5.38 9.14
N ASN A 121 -5.59 5.87 7.91
CA ASN A 121 -4.76 6.96 7.44
C ASN A 121 -5.27 8.24 8.08
N GLU A 122 -4.37 8.99 8.72
CA GLU A 122 -4.75 10.24 9.34
C GLU A 122 -5.03 11.33 8.33
N LYS A 123 -4.40 11.23 7.17
CA LYS A 123 -4.59 12.16 6.08
C LYS A 123 -4.22 11.50 4.77
N PRO A 124 -4.68 12.04 3.64
CA PRO A 124 -4.32 11.49 2.33
C PRO A 124 -2.83 11.62 2.07
N TRP A 125 -2.33 10.76 1.20
CA TRP A 125 -0.98 10.95 0.67
C TRP A 125 -1.02 12.01 -0.42
N ASP A 126 -0.01 12.87 -0.44
CA ASP A 126 0.07 13.93 -1.43
C ASP A 126 0.64 13.38 -2.73
N ALA A 127 -0.06 13.63 -3.82
CA ALA A 127 0.43 13.29 -5.14
C ALA A 127 1.56 14.25 -5.52
N SER A 128 2.27 13.90 -6.59
CA SER A 128 3.42 14.70 -7.03
C SER A 128 3.04 16.05 -7.63
N GLY A 129 1.78 16.18 -8.05
CA GLY A 129 1.34 17.41 -8.71
C GLY A 129 1.54 17.44 -10.21
N ARG A 130 2.06 16.35 -10.78
CA ARG A 130 2.37 16.29 -12.22
C ARG A 130 1.14 16.09 -13.09
N TYR A 131 0.06 15.54 -12.53
CA TYR A 131 -1.12 15.16 -13.31
C TYR A 131 -2.38 15.75 -12.71
N ALA A 132 -3.35 16.03 -13.56
CA ALA A 132 -4.64 16.53 -13.09
C ALA A 132 -5.42 15.46 -12.34
N SER A 133 -5.29 14.22 -12.78
CA SER A 133 -5.93 13.11 -12.08
C SER A 133 -5.08 11.86 -12.24
N ILE A 134 -5.21 10.94 -11.31
CA ILE A 134 -4.39 9.72 -11.28
C ILE A 134 -5.30 8.55 -10.99
N GLU A 135 -5.08 7.47 -11.73
CA GLU A 135 -5.72 6.19 -11.45
C GLU A 135 -4.70 5.10 -11.40
N THR A 136 -5.02 4.03 -10.69
CA THR A 136 -4.20 2.82 -10.68
C THR A 136 -5.04 1.66 -11.18
N GLU A 137 -4.38 0.77 -11.94
CA GLU A 137 -5.03 -0.40 -12.49
C GLU A 137 -4.17 -1.61 -12.20
N GLU A 138 -4.72 -2.62 -11.58
CA GLU A 138 -3.96 -3.83 -11.29
C GLU A 138 -3.95 -4.71 -12.52
N ILE A 139 -2.76 -4.99 -13.03
CA ILE A 139 -2.61 -5.68 -14.31
C ILE A 139 -2.38 -7.17 -14.18
N GLU A 140 -2.13 -7.65 -12.97
CA GLU A 140 -1.89 -9.04 -12.77
C GLU A 140 -2.33 -9.43 -11.39
N GLN A 141 -3.09 -10.49 -11.28
CA GLN A 141 -3.54 -10.94 -9.99
C GLN A 141 -3.25 -12.40 -9.83
N ALA A 142 -2.96 -12.79 -8.60
CA ALA A 142 -2.77 -14.19 -8.30
C ALA A 142 -4.07 -14.93 -8.54
N PRO A 143 -4.03 -16.06 -9.24
CA PRO A 143 -5.25 -16.78 -9.56
C PRO A 143 -6.07 -17.19 -8.35
N SER A 144 -5.44 -17.48 -7.25
CA SER A 144 -6.17 -17.95 -6.09
C SER A 144 -5.62 -17.50 -4.78
N GLY A 145 -4.62 -16.71 -4.74
CA GLY A 145 -3.99 -16.36 -3.48
C GLY A 145 -3.98 -14.88 -3.19
N GLY A 146 -4.56 -14.08 -4.05
CA GLY A 146 -4.49 -12.65 -3.88
C GLY A 146 -5.39 -12.15 -2.78
N CYS A 147 -4.99 -11.06 -2.18
CA CYS A 147 -5.80 -10.37 -1.19
C CYS A 147 -7.02 -9.73 -1.79
N ARG A 148 -6.95 -9.40 -3.04
CA ARG A 148 -7.98 -8.60 -3.67
C ARG A 148 -8.85 -9.48 -4.52
N HIS A 149 -10.08 -9.54 -4.22
CA HIS A 149 -11.02 -10.36 -4.96
C HIS A 149 -12.17 -9.55 -5.47
#